data_c8e14fbf669a76250d1790c3e5582c79
#
_entry.id   c8e14fbf669a76250d1790c3e5582c79
#
_cell.length_a   1.000
_cell.length_b   1.000
_cell.length_c   1.000
_cell.angle_alpha   90.00
_cell.angle_beta   90.00
_cell.angle_gamma   90.00
#
_symmetry.space_group_name_H-M   'P 1'
#
loop_
_entity.id
_entity.type
_entity.pdbx_description
1 polymer ?
#
loop_
_entity_poly.entity_id
_entity_poly.type
_entity_poly.pdbx_seq_one_letter_code
_entity_poly.pdbx_strand_id
1 'polypeptide(L)'
;MAYKSDEIRGVMIPVGTERLLLPNATVAEVLARVEVEPVAGAPERLAGRIAWHGWQVPMIVFSRLAGLGEDPGAGLRRRAVVLKALGGDPELPYFALETAALPQLVAVPRDSLLADASEEDLPRGVQMRVLLGEQGALLPDLEGVEKMIGQALAAVAA
;
A
#
# COMPACT_ATOMS: atom_id res chain seq x y z
N MET A 1 20.87 18.48 21.20
CA MET A 1 20.20 17.37 20.53
C MET A 1 19.51 17.86 19.26
N ALA A 2 20.09 17.57 18.14
CA ALA A 2 19.54 18.03 16.89
C ALA A 2 18.43 17.08 16.44
N TYR A 3 17.21 17.38 16.86
CA TYR A 3 16.07 16.86 16.10
C TYR A 3 16.03 17.57 14.77
N LYS A 4 16.34 16.85 13.74
CA LYS A 4 16.01 17.35 12.40
C LYS A 4 14.50 17.21 12.28
N SER A 5 13.78 18.22 12.77
CA SER A 5 12.32 18.31 12.68
C SER A 5 11.82 18.33 11.23
N ASP A 6 12.74 18.41 10.26
CA ASP A 6 12.44 18.51 8.85
C ASP A 6 12.52 17.18 8.10
N GLU A 7 12.82 16.09 8.80
CA GLU A 7 12.83 14.76 8.20
C GLU A 7 11.61 13.95 8.63
N ILE A 8 10.96 13.35 7.65
CA ILE A 8 9.88 12.41 7.88
C ILE A 8 10.41 11.01 7.60
N ARG A 9 10.14 10.08 8.49
CA ARG A 9 10.46 8.67 8.24
C ARG A 9 9.41 8.09 7.33
N GLY A 10 9.85 7.64 6.18
CA GLY A 10 8.99 7.02 5.18
C GLY A 10 9.32 5.56 4.97
N VAL A 11 8.44 4.88 4.27
CA VAL A 11 8.61 3.50 3.84
C VAL A 11 8.36 3.44 2.35
N MET A 12 9.32 2.89 1.61
CA MET A 12 9.17 2.58 0.20
C MET A 12 8.71 1.14 0.04
N ILE A 13 7.57 0.94 -0.58
CA ILE A 13 6.96 -0.38 -0.78
C ILE A 13 6.95 -0.71 -2.26
N PRO A 14 7.71 -1.73 -2.71
CA PRO A 14 7.67 -2.14 -4.11
C PRO A 14 6.32 -2.77 -4.47
N VAL A 15 5.69 -2.25 -5.51
CA VAL A 15 4.42 -2.77 -6.05
C VAL A 15 4.49 -2.78 -7.58
N GLY A 16 4.40 -3.96 -8.18
CA GLY A 16 4.57 -4.07 -9.63
C GLY A 16 5.91 -3.50 -10.09
N THR A 17 5.87 -2.57 -11.03
CA THR A 17 7.05 -1.89 -11.55
C THR A 17 7.35 -0.56 -10.83
N GLU A 18 6.55 -0.21 -9.85
CA GLU A 18 6.64 1.07 -9.16
C GLU A 18 6.89 0.89 -7.66
N ARG A 19 6.98 1.99 -6.95
CA ARG A 19 7.14 2.01 -5.50
C ARG A 19 6.14 2.98 -4.90
N LEU A 20 5.54 2.56 -3.78
CA LEU A 20 4.71 3.45 -2.98
C LEU A 20 5.56 4.07 -1.87
N LEU A 21 5.32 5.33 -1.58
CA LEU A 21 5.92 6.02 -0.44
C LEU A 21 4.84 6.33 0.58
N LEU A 22 5.04 5.85 1.79
CA LEU A 22 4.12 6.05 2.91
C LEU A 22 4.86 6.55 4.14
N PRO A 23 4.19 7.30 5.02
CA PRO A 23 4.75 7.57 6.33
C PRO A 23 4.93 6.27 7.12
N ASN A 24 6.05 6.12 7.80
CA ASN A 24 6.31 4.93 8.61
C ASN A 24 5.24 4.73 9.70
N ALA A 25 4.67 5.82 10.21
CA ALA A 25 3.62 5.75 11.22
C ALA A 25 2.34 5.05 10.74
N THR A 26 2.12 4.96 9.44
CA THR A 26 0.97 4.26 8.86
C THR A 26 1.16 2.74 8.86
N VAL A 27 2.41 2.28 8.90
CA VAL A 27 2.73 0.85 8.84
C VAL A 27 2.58 0.22 10.22
N ALA A 28 1.73 -0.81 10.31
CA ALA A 28 1.56 -1.57 11.55
C ALA A 28 2.60 -2.70 11.65
N GLU A 29 2.76 -3.47 10.58
CA GLU A 29 3.72 -4.58 10.57
C GLU A 29 4.06 -4.99 9.13
N VAL A 30 5.27 -5.47 8.92
CA VAL A 30 5.70 -6.07 7.67
C VAL A 30 5.76 -7.59 7.86
N LEU A 31 5.05 -8.32 7.01
CA LEU A 31 4.96 -9.78 7.08
C LEU A 31 5.71 -10.41 5.90
N ALA A 32 6.76 -11.13 6.19
CA ALA A 32 7.61 -11.75 5.15
C ALA A 32 6.94 -12.95 4.47
N ARG A 33 5.95 -13.53 5.13
CA ARG A 33 5.21 -14.68 4.60
C ARG A 33 3.79 -14.65 5.14
N VAL A 34 2.83 -14.70 4.24
CA VAL A 34 1.42 -14.73 4.63
C VAL A 34 0.67 -15.80 3.86
N GLU A 35 -0.33 -16.37 4.53
CA GLU A 35 -1.32 -17.21 3.90
C GLU A 35 -2.56 -16.36 3.64
N VAL A 36 -3.00 -16.35 2.39
CA VAL A 36 -4.12 -15.54 1.96
C VAL A 36 -5.31 -16.45 1.72
N GLU A 37 -6.41 -16.17 2.42
CA GLU A 37 -7.68 -16.84 2.19
C GLU A 37 -8.47 -16.03 1.15
N PRO A 38 -8.68 -16.59 -0.07
CA PRO A 38 -9.43 -15.88 -1.09
C PRO A 38 -10.85 -15.59 -0.67
N VAL A 39 -11.39 -14.46 -1.13
CA VAL A 39 -12.80 -14.12 -0.95
C VAL A 39 -13.52 -14.42 -2.26
N ALA A 40 -14.46 -15.35 -2.22
CA ALA A 40 -15.19 -15.79 -3.40
C ALA A 40 -15.95 -14.62 -4.04
N GLY A 41 -15.79 -14.47 -5.35
CA GLY A 41 -16.44 -13.38 -6.10
C GLY A 41 -15.76 -12.03 -6.01
N ALA A 42 -14.66 -11.92 -5.27
CA ALA A 42 -13.93 -10.66 -5.15
C ALA A 42 -13.17 -10.31 -6.44
N PRO A 43 -12.99 -9.01 -6.74
CA PRO A 43 -12.19 -8.61 -7.88
C PRO A 43 -10.72 -8.97 -7.67
N GLU A 44 -9.95 -9.05 -8.77
CA GLU A 44 -8.54 -9.44 -8.74
C GLU A 44 -7.66 -8.56 -7.86
N ARG A 45 -8.02 -7.29 -7.72
CA ARG A 45 -7.28 -6.36 -6.87
C ARG A 45 -7.39 -6.67 -5.38
N LEU A 46 -8.39 -7.44 -4.97
CA LEU A 46 -8.54 -7.92 -3.60
C LEU A 46 -8.07 -9.39 -3.57
N ALA A 47 -6.87 -9.62 -3.04
CA ALA A 47 -6.29 -10.95 -3.00
C ALA A 47 -7.05 -11.89 -2.05
N GLY A 48 -7.57 -11.34 -0.97
CA GLY A 48 -8.28 -12.11 0.04
C GLY A 48 -8.12 -11.48 1.42
N ARG A 49 -8.14 -12.32 2.43
CA ARG A 49 -7.92 -11.92 3.82
C ARG A 49 -6.76 -12.67 4.42
N ILE A 50 -6.05 -12.02 5.33
CA ILE A 50 -4.99 -12.65 6.12
C ILE A 50 -5.36 -12.57 7.59
N ALA A 51 -5.03 -13.62 8.34
CA ALA A 51 -5.20 -13.61 9.79
C ALA A 51 -4.02 -12.86 10.43
N TRP A 52 -4.33 -11.84 11.21
CA TRP A 52 -3.31 -11.01 11.86
C TRP A 52 -3.85 -10.48 13.18
N HIS A 53 -3.21 -10.85 14.27
CA HIS A 53 -3.59 -10.41 15.64
C HIS A 53 -5.09 -10.51 15.95
N GLY A 54 -5.72 -11.61 15.55
CA GLY A 54 -7.16 -11.82 15.76
C GLY A 54 -8.05 -11.12 14.75
N TRP A 55 -7.50 -10.35 13.83
CA TRP A 55 -8.24 -9.69 12.75
C TRP A 55 -8.17 -10.51 11.47
N GLN A 56 -9.23 -10.40 10.67
CA GLN A 56 -9.23 -10.86 9.29
C GLN A 56 -8.97 -9.64 8.41
N VAL A 57 -7.71 -9.41 8.07
CA VAL A 57 -7.27 -8.21 7.38
C VAL A 57 -7.39 -8.40 5.88
N PRO A 58 -8.16 -7.56 5.16
CA PRO A 58 -8.21 -7.64 3.70
C PRO A 58 -6.87 -7.23 3.09
N MET A 59 -6.42 -7.98 2.09
CA MET A 59 -5.16 -7.72 1.39
C MET A 59 -5.42 -7.31 -0.06
N ILE A 60 -4.87 -6.16 -0.42
CA ILE A 60 -4.95 -5.57 -1.76
C ILE A 60 -3.69 -5.88 -2.54
N VAL A 61 -3.86 -6.22 -3.81
CA VAL A 61 -2.78 -6.25 -4.79
C VAL A 61 -2.76 -4.89 -5.49
N PHE A 62 -1.96 -3.98 -4.98
CA PHE A 62 -1.95 -2.60 -5.46
C PHE A 62 -1.54 -2.50 -6.92
N SER A 63 -0.62 -3.35 -7.38
CA SER A 63 -0.20 -3.38 -8.78
C SER A 63 -1.37 -3.67 -9.73
N ARG A 64 -2.30 -4.50 -9.32
CA ARG A 64 -3.51 -4.79 -10.12
C ARG A 64 -4.54 -3.68 -10.03
N LEU A 65 -4.68 -3.10 -8.84
CA LEU A 65 -5.60 -1.99 -8.64
C LEU A 65 -5.22 -0.78 -9.49
N ALA A 66 -3.94 -0.47 -9.54
CA ALA A 66 -3.41 0.71 -10.21
C ALA A 66 -2.90 0.44 -11.64
N GLY A 67 -2.87 -0.81 -12.08
CA GLY A 67 -2.36 -1.16 -13.41
C GLY A 67 -0.86 -0.97 -13.56
N LEU A 68 -0.08 -1.33 -12.54
CA LEU A 68 1.36 -1.09 -12.50
C LEU A 68 2.21 -2.29 -12.94
N GLY A 69 1.62 -3.21 -13.71
CA GLY A 69 2.30 -4.42 -14.13
C GLY A 69 2.26 -5.51 -13.07
N GLU A 70 2.91 -6.64 -13.34
CA GLU A 70 2.95 -7.76 -12.42
C GLU A 70 4.13 -7.67 -11.49
N ASP A 71 3.94 -8.14 -10.25
CA ASP A 71 5.03 -8.23 -9.28
C ASP A 71 5.95 -9.39 -9.65
N PRO A 72 7.24 -9.15 -9.86
CA PRO A 72 8.18 -10.23 -10.12
C PRO A 72 8.26 -11.18 -8.92
N GLY A 73 8.10 -12.47 -9.18
CA GLY A 73 8.20 -13.49 -8.13
C GLY A 73 6.96 -13.65 -7.27
N ALA A 74 5.79 -13.18 -7.73
CA ALA A 74 4.50 -13.38 -7.06
C ALA A 74 4.02 -14.83 -7.17
N GLY A 75 4.85 -15.81 -6.87
CA GLY A 75 4.49 -17.22 -6.94
C GLY A 75 4.16 -17.82 -5.59
N LEU A 76 5.19 -18.31 -4.92
CA LEU A 76 5.07 -19.15 -3.74
C LEU A 76 5.19 -18.42 -2.41
N ARG A 77 5.68 -17.19 -2.40
CA ARG A 77 5.88 -16.40 -1.18
C ARG A 77 5.21 -15.05 -1.31
N ARG A 78 4.10 -14.93 -0.63
CA ARG A 78 3.39 -13.64 -0.55
C ARG A 78 3.88 -12.89 0.68
N ARG A 79 4.23 -11.62 0.46
CA ARG A 79 4.60 -10.70 1.52
C ARG A 79 3.54 -9.64 1.63
N ALA A 80 3.30 -9.15 2.83
CA ALA A 80 2.31 -8.12 3.06
C ALA A 80 2.83 -7.05 4.00
N VAL A 81 2.35 -5.83 3.78
CA VAL A 81 2.54 -4.72 4.71
C VAL A 81 1.17 -4.41 5.27
N VAL A 82 1.01 -4.57 6.57
CA VAL A 82 -0.24 -4.24 7.25
C VAL A 82 -0.23 -2.76 7.58
N LEU A 83 -1.27 -2.06 7.14
CA LEU A 83 -1.43 -0.63 7.31
C LEU A 83 -2.59 -0.33 8.26
N LYS A 84 -2.43 0.76 9.01
CA LYS A 84 -3.51 1.31 9.83
C LYS A 84 -4.49 2.04 8.93
N ALA A 85 -5.76 1.69 9.02
CA ALA A 85 -6.78 2.38 8.26
C ALA A 85 -7.06 3.77 8.86
N LEU A 86 -7.27 4.75 7.99
CA LEU A 86 -7.45 6.15 8.39
C LEU A 86 -8.91 6.59 8.32
N GLY A 87 -9.78 5.75 7.75
CA GLY A 87 -11.16 6.12 7.48
C GLY A 87 -12.11 6.07 8.68
N GLY A 88 -11.65 5.55 9.81
CA GLY A 88 -12.48 5.49 11.02
C GLY A 88 -13.56 4.43 11.03
N ASP A 89 -13.61 3.53 10.05
CA ASP A 89 -14.55 2.43 10.02
C ASP A 89 -14.13 1.36 11.04
N PRO A 90 -14.96 1.08 12.07
CA PRO A 90 -14.60 0.10 13.08
C PRO A 90 -14.53 -1.34 12.55
N GLU A 91 -15.13 -1.61 11.39
CA GLU A 91 -15.04 -2.93 10.75
C GLU A 91 -13.79 -3.06 9.86
N LEU A 92 -13.10 -1.96 9.57
CA LEU A 92 -11.90 -1.93 8.75
C LEU A 92 -10.80 -1.12 9.43
N PRO A 93 -10.27 -1.60 10.57
CA PRO A 93 -9.20 -0.87 11.27
C PRO A 93 -7.83 -1.06 10.62
N TYR A 94 -7.66 -2.12 9.83
CA TYR A 94 -6.41 -2.44 9.14
C TYR A 94 -6.70 -3.01 7.76
N PHE A 95 -5.78 -2.78 6.85
CA PHE A 95 -5.74 -3.47 5.58
C PHE A 95 -4.29 -3.73 5.20
N ALA A 96 -4.06 -4.63 4.26
CA ALA A 96 -2.70 -5.00 3.87
C ALA A 96 -2.48 -4.77 2.39
N LEU A 97 -1.24 -4.46 2.04
CA LEU A 97 -0.78 -4.38 0.66
C LEU A 97 0.17 -5.54 0.40
N GLU A 98 -0.05 -6.27 -0.67
CA GLU A 98 0.91 -7.24 -1.14
C GLU A 98 2.12 -6.51 -1.72
N THR A 99 3.31 -6.96 -1.37
CA THR A 99 4.54 -6.35 -1.86
C THR A 99 5.46 -7.40 -2.50
N ALA A 100 6.15 -7.01 -3.56
CA ALA A 100 7.07 -7.89 -4.28
C ALA A 100 8.36 -8.17 -3.50
N ALA A 101 8.76 -7.24 -2.66
CA ALA A 101 10.00 -7.33 -1.88
C ALA A 101 9.81 -6.64 -0.53
N LEU A 102 10.77 -6.81 0.36
CA LEU A 102 10.71 -6.14 1.66
C LEU A 102 10.75 -4.62 1.47
N PRO A 103 9.87 -3.89 2.17
CA PRO A 103 9.89 -2.44 2.16
C PRO A 103 11.19 -1.89 2.76
N GLN A 104 11.58 -0.71 2.31
CA GLN A 104 12.77 -0.01 2.78
C GLN A 104 12.39 1.24 3.55
N LEU A 105 13.03 1.42 4.71
CA LEU A 105 12.93 2.68 5.45
C LEU A 105 13.74 3.75 4.74
N VAL A 106 13.13 4.93 4.57
CA VAL A 106 13.79 6.08 3.95
C VAL A 106 13.59 7.31 4.82
N ALA A 107 14.60 8.16 4.86
CA ALA A 107 14.45 9.49 5.45
C ALA A 107 14.04 10.45 4.34
N VAL A 108 12.97 11.19 4.57
CA VAL A 108 12.44 12.14 3.59
C VAL A 108 12.66 13.54 4.15
N PRO A 109 13.75 14.23 3.74
CA PRO A 109 13.93 15.63 4.11
C PRO A 109 12.81 16.48 3.49
N ARG A 110 12.34 17.47 4.24
CA ARG A 110 11.22 18.32 3.83
C ARG A 110 11.41 18.91 2.42
N ASP A 111 12.63 19.33 2.09
CA ASP A 111 12.93 20.00 0.83
C ASP A 111 13.34 19.05 -0.29
N SER A 112 13.40 17.75 -0.02
CA SER A 112 13.86 16.75 -1.00
C SER A 112 12.74 16.03 -1.72
N LEU A 113 11.51 16.13 -1.23
CA LEU A 113 10.36 15.52 -1.85
C LEU A 113 9.70 16.51 -2.80
N LEU A 114 9.79 16.23 -4.09
CA LEU A 114 9.25 17.10 -5.12
C LEU A 114 8.08 16.41 -5.83
N ALA A 115 7.03 17.18 -6.10
CA ALA A 115 5.95 16.70 -6.94
C ALA A 115 6.48 16.48 -8.36
N ASP A 116 6.14 15.33 -8.94
CA ASP A 116 6.46 15.08 -10.36
C ASP A 116 5.38 15.77 -11.19
N ALA A 117 5.79 16.77 -11.94
CA ALA A 117 4.91 17.60 -12.77
C ALA A 117 4.59 16.95 -14.13
N SER A 118 4.83 15.64 -14.30
CA SER A 118 4.46 14.98 -15.55
C SER A 118 2.96 15.07 -15.78
N GLU A 119 2.58 15.32 -17.04
CA GLU A 119 1.17 15.45 -17.43
C GLU A 119 0.46 14.10 -17.60
N GLU A 120 1.13 13.01 -17.23
CA GLU A 120 0.54 11.69 -17.31
C GLU A 120 -0.60 11.53 -16.30
N ASP A 121 -1.65 10.86 -16.72
CA ASP A 121 -2.76 10.54 -15.84
C ASP A 121 -2.28 9.68 -14.66
N LEU A 122 -2.78 9.99 -13.47
CA LEU A 122 -2.45 9.22 -12.29
C LEU A 122 -3.12 7.84 -12.34
N PRO A 123 -2.40 6.77 -11.97
CA PRO A 123 -3.01 5.46 -11.82
C PRO A 123 -4.12 5.49 -10.76
N ARG A 124 -5.04 4.54 -10.86
CA ARG A 124 -6.10 4.40 -9.86
C ARG A 124 -5.51 4.12 -8.48
N GLY A 125 -6.01 4.80 -7.47
CA GLY A 125 -5.51 4.65 -6.10
C GLY A 125 -4.25 5.45 -5.79
N VAL A 126 -3.77 6.25 -6.73
CA VAL A 126 -2.58 7.09 -6.56
C VAL A 126 -3.01 8.55 -6.46
N GLN A 127 -2.55 9.21 -5.41
CA GLN A 127 -2.84 10.62 -5.17
C GLN A 127 -1.89 11.55 -5.92
N MET A 128 -0.62 11.16 -6.01
CA MET A 128 0.42 12.03 -6.56
C MET A 128 1.66 11.21 -6.94
N ARG A 129 2.34 11.64 -8.01
CA ARG A 129 3.70 11.18 -8.31
C ARG A 129 4.68 12.12 -7.65
N VAL A 130 5.72 11.57 -7.05
CA VAL A 130 6.76 12.35 -6.36
C VAL A 130 8.14 11.87 -6.76
N LEU A 131 9.11 12.74 -6.56
CA LEU A 131 10.52 12.43 -6.73
C LEU A 131 11.23 12.63 -5.40
N LEU A 132 11.93 11.60 -4.96
CA LEU A 132 12.81 11.66 -3.80
C LEU A 132 14.25 11.51 -4.33
N GLY A 133 14.93 12.65 -4.51
CA GLY A 133 16.17 12.67 -5.25
C GLY A 133 15.92 12.27 -6.70
N GLU A 134 16.59 11.22 -7.18
CA GLU A 134 16.41 10.68 -8.53
C GLU A 134 15.38 9.56 -8.59
N GLN A 135 14.84 9.17 -7.45
CA GLN A 135 13.88 8.06 -7.39
C GLN A 135 12.44 8.55 -7.46
N GLY A 136 11.71 8.00 -8.43
CA GLY A 136 10.28 8.23 -8.52
C GLY A 136 9.53 7.32 -7.55
N ALA A 137 8.46 7.84 -6.98
CA ALA A 137 7.55 7.09 -6.13
C ALA A 137 6.12 7.59 -6.30
N LEU A 138 5.17 6.79 -5.84
CA LEU A 138 3.76 7.13 -5.87
C LEU A 138 3.25 7.30 -4.45
N LEU A 139 2.52 8.39 -4.20
CA LEU A 139 1.77 8.54 -2.96
C LEU A 139 0.39 7.92 -3.16
N PRO A 140 0.04 6.86 -2.42
CA PRO A 140 -1.27 6.25 -2.59
C PRO A 140 -2.37 7.10 -1.95
N ASP A 141 -3.56 7.03 -2.54
CA ASP A 141 -4.78 7.56 -1.95
C ASP A 141 -5.37 6.52 -1.00
N LEU A 142 -4.90 6.51 0.23
CA LEU A 142 -5.29 5.48 1.21
C LEU A 142 -6.78 5.51 1.53
N GLU A 143 -7.39 6.68 1.63
CA GLU A 143 -8.83 6.78 1.85
C GLU A 143 -9.63 6.19 0.70
N GLY A 144 -9.21 6.46 -0.53
CA GLY A 144 -9.81 5.88 -1.71
C GLY A 144 -9.65 4.37 -1.76
N VAL A 145 -8.48 3.86 -1.39
CA VAL A 145 -8.22 2.42 -1.31
C VAL A 145 -9.13 1.77 -0.26
N GLU A 146 -9.28 2.36 0.91
CA GLU A 146 -10.18 1.86 1.95
C GLU A 146 -11.64 1.79 1.47
N LYS A 147 -12.09 2.81 0.74
CA LYS A 147 -13.44 2.81 0.15
C LYS A 147 -13.61 1.69 -0.87
N MET A 148 -12.60 1.46 -1.70
CA MET A 148 -12.64 0.38 -2.67
C MET A 148 -12.69 -1.00 -2.01
N ILE A 149 -11.96 -1.18 -0.91
CA ILE A 149 -12.02 -2.41 -0.12
C ILE A 149 -13.42 -2.62 0.43
N GLY A 150 -13.98 -1.60 1.07
CA GLY A 150 -15.31 -1.66 1.64
C GLY A 150 -16.38 -2.00 0.59
N GLN A 151 -16.30 -1.38 -0.57
CA GLN A 151 -17.21 -1.65 -1.69
C GLN A 151 -17.06 -3.07 -2.23
N ALA A 152 -15.83 -3.55 -2.37
CA ALA A 152 -15.56 -4.90 -2.85
C ALA A 152 -16.11 -5.96 -1.88
N LEU A 153 -15.92 -5.77 -0.58
CA LEU A 153 -16.42 -6.68 0.45
C LEU A 153 -17.95 -6.63 0.55
N ALA A 154 -18.55 -5.47 0.44
CA ALA A 154 -20.00 -5.30 0.45
C ALA A 154 -20.64 -5.97 -0.76
N ALA A 155 -20.04 -5.85 -1.94
CA ALA A 155 -20.54 -6.49 -3.15
C ALA A 155 -20.53 -8.02 -3.06
N VAL A 156 -19.55 -8.59 -2.38
CA VAL A 156 -19.44 -10.03 -2.19
C VAL A 156 -20.42 -10.55 -1.13
N ALA A 157 -20.71 -9.74 -0.12
CA ALA A 157 -21.63 -10.09 0.97
C ALA A 157 -23.10 -10.00 0.55
N ALA A 158 -23.38 -9.33 -0.55
CA ALA A 158 -24.76 -9.14 -1.05
C ALA A 158 -25.31 -10.40 -1.71
#